data_42fb6a588968621a65a8e2ab652aa080
#
_entry.id   42fb6a588968621a65a8e2ab652aa080
#
_cell.length_a   1.000
_cell.length_b   1.000
_cell.length_c   1.000
_cell.angle_alpha   90.00
_cell.angle_beta   90.00
_cell.angle_gamma   90.00
#
_symmetry.space_group_name_H-M   'P 1'
#
loop_
_entity.id
_entity.type
_entity.pdbx_description
1 polymer ?
#
loop_
_entity_poly.entity_id
_entity_poly.type
_entity_poly.pdbx_seq_one_letter_code
_entity_poly.pdbx_strand_id
1 'polypeptide(L)'
;MNRRLFLAALSALAIPGQGWAAKAAQGLFVHAAPKPLGDLDIRDNNGQPAGFDTFRGKPALVNLWASWCLPCVAELPALDRLKAAIEPEGARIIALCMDRAGATSAVNTFARLKIKNLSVHVDHQRKAGEVFGVPVLPTTLLLNKDGLEVARFVGPAAWDGPQGMALMRALIADKPLTPDMAPPLAKPTENP
;
A
#
# COMPACT_ATOMS: atom_id res chain seq x y z
N MET A 1 13.60 70.56 32.02
CA MET A 1 14.24 69.25 31.77
C MET A 1 13.13 68.22 31.73
N ASN A 2 12.62 67.96 30.52
CA ASN A 2 11.47 67.05 30.30
C ASN A 2 11.94 65.74 29.65
N ARG A 3 11.95 64.62 30.43
CA ARG A 3 12.20 63.29 29.96
C ARG A 3 10.90 62.73 29.38
N ARG A 4 10.80 62.70 28.07
CA ARG A 4 9.70 61.98 27.33
C ARG A 4 10.08 60.51 27.23
N LEU A 5 9.36 59.67 27.94
CA LEU A 5 9.39 58.20 27.78
C LEU A 5 8.70 57.82 26.46
N PHE A 6 9.44 57.23 25.52
CA PHE A 6 8.89 56.56 24.37
C PHE A 6 8.61 55.10 24.75
N LEU A 7 7.34 54.78 24.92
CA LEU A 7 6.88 53.38 24.98
C LEU A 7 6.72 52.85 23.55
N ALA A 8 7.67 52.02 23.12
CA ALA A 8 7.52 51.24 21.86
C ALA A 8 6.65 50.03 22.13
N ALA A 9 5.43 50.02 21.57
CA ALA A 9 4.57 48.87 21.58
C ALA A 9 5.08 47.83 20.53
N LEU A 10 5.67 46.75 21.03
CA LEU A 10 5.94 45.56 20.20
C LEU A 10 4.60 44.81 19.94
N SER A 11 4.04 45.00 18.77
CA SER A 11 2.94 44.16 18.29
C SER A 11 3.50 42.81 17.86
N ALA A 12 3.33 41.78 18.69
CA ALA A 12 3.62 40.40 18.32
C ALA A 12 2.58 39.93 17.28
N LEU A 13 2.98 39.88 16.02
CA LEU A 13 2.21 39.13 15.00
C LEU A 13 2.29 37.62 15.35
N ALA A 14 1.22 37.12 15.95
CA ALA A 14 1.01 35.67 16.06
C ALA A 14 0.74 35.12 14.67
N ILE A 15 1.73 34.47 14.07
CA ILE A 15 1.57 33.65 12.85
C ILE A 15 0.85 32.37 13.32
N PRO A 16 -0.40 32.10 12.89
CA PRO A 16 -1.00 30.82 13.19
C PRO A 16 -0.22 29.75 12.43
N GLY A 17 0.53 28.96 13.18
CA GLY A 17 1.20 27.77 12.66
C GLY A 17 0.14 26.79 12.12
N GLN A 18 -0.14 26.83 10.84
CA GLN A 18 -0.97 25.85 10.16
C GLN A 18 -0.17 24.57 9.98
N GLY A 19 -0.12 23.75 11.02
CA GLY A 19 0.29 22.36 10.94
C GLY A 19 -0.79 21.52 10.25
N TRP A 20 -1.01 21.75 8.98
CA TRP A 20 -1.84 20.86 8.16
C TRP A 20 -0.95 19.73 7.66
N ALA A 21 -0.71 18.71 8.49
CA ALA A 21 -0.47 17.39 7.97
C ALA A 21 -1.78 16.98 7.29
N ALA A 22 -1.90 17.22 5.99
CA ALA A 22 -3.04 16.75 5.21
C ALA A 22 -3.07 15.23 5.38
N LYS A 23 -4.07 14.72 6.13
CA LYS A 23 -4.29 13.29 6.28
C LYS A 23 -4.54 12.78 4.86
N ALA A 24 -3.63 11.96 4.32
CA ALA A 24 -3.78 11.42 2.99
C ALA A 24 -5.16 10.77 2.88
N ALA A 25 -5.91 11.12 1.82
CA ALA A 25 -7.22 10.54 1.61
C ALA A 25 -7.08 9.02 1.51
N GLN A 26 -7.88 8.28 2.28
CA GLN A 26 -7.88 6.82 2.30
C GLN A 26 -9.03 6.28 1.45
N GLY A 27 -8.84 5.10 0.87
CA GLY A 27 -9.86 4.42 0.07
C GLY A 27 -9.38 4.02 -1.32
N LEU A 28 -10.34 3.63 -2.16
CA LEU A 28 -10.11 3.18 -3.53
C LEU A 28 -10.14 4.37 -4.50
N PHE A 29 -9.06 4.53 -5.24
CA PHE A 29 -8.88 5.54 -6.29
C PHE A 29 -8.76 4.82 -7.63
N VAL A 30 -9.79 4.95 -8.46
CA VAL A 30 -9.83 4.36 -9.80
C VAL A 30 -9.25 5.35 -10.80
N HIS A 31 -8.38 4.89 -11.69
CA HIS A 31 -7.79 5.74 -12.72
C HIS A 31 -8.74 5.90 -13.91
N ALA A 32 -8.77 7.11 -14.50
CA ALA A 32 -9.54 7.36 -15.72
C ALA A 32 -9.03 6.54 -16.91
N ALA A 33 -7.75 6.17 -16.91
CA ALA A 33 -7.13 5.27 -17.87
C ALA A 33 -6.05 4.44 -17.16
N PRO A 34 -5.81 3.16 -17.58
CA PRO A 34 -4.75 2.35 -17.03
C PRO A 34 -3.38 3.00 -17.17
N LYS A 35 -2.54 2.90 -16.13
CA LYS A 35 -1.21 3.51 -16.07
C LYS A 35 -0.13 2.45 -16.11
N PRO A 36 0.96 2.64 -16.89
CA PRO A 36 2.10 1.77 -16.83
C PRO A 36 2.78 1.88 -15.45
N LEU A 37 3.23 0.75 -14.91
CA LEU A 37 4.15 0.75 -13.77
C LEU A 37 5.57 0.99 -14.28
N GLY A 38 6.36 1.71 -13.49
CA GLY A 38 7.79 1.83 -13.73
C GLY A 38 8.53 0.53 -13.40
N ASP A 39 9.74 0.39 -13.94
CA ASP A 39 10.60 -0.77 -13.69
C ASP A 39 11.11 -0.78 -12.24
N LEU A 40 11.06 -1.97 -11.63
CA LEU A 40 11.51 -2.19 -10.27
C LEU A 40 12.24 -3.53 -10.14
N ASP A 41 13.39 -3.54 -9.48
CA ASP A 41 14.13 -4.76 -9.14
C ASP A 41 13.48 -5.42 -7.91
N ILE A 42 12.52 -6.30 -8.18
CA ILE A 42 11.86 -7.12 -7.16
C ILE A 42 12.56 -8.47 -7.07
N ARG A 43 12.84 -8.90 -5.84
CA ARG A 43 13.48 -10.19 -5.57
C ARG A 43 12.69 -11.00 -4.55
N ASP A 44 12.84 -12.32 -4.62
CA ASP A 44 12.32 -13.25 -3.63
C ASP A 44 13.22 -13.36 -2.37
N ASN A 45 12.90 -14.26 -1.46
CA ASN A 45 13.67 -14.52 -0.25
C ASN A 45 15.05 -15.16 -0.50
N ASN A 46 15.28 -15.69 -1.70
CA ASN A 46 16.56 -16.29 -2.13
C ASN A 46 17.41 -15.29 -2.96
N GLY A 47 16.91 -14.05 -3.13
CA GLY A 47 17.54 -13.02 -3.93
C GLY A 47 17.36 -13.21 -5.45
N GLN A 48 16.49 -14.14 -5.87
CA GLN A 48 16.21 -14.35 -7.29
C GLN A 48 15.24 -13.28 -7.81
N PRO A 49 15.37 -12.87 -9.09
CA PRO A 49 14.42 -11.97 -9.72
C PRO A 49 12.98 -12.48 -9.62
N ALA A 50 12.08 -11.64 -9.12
CA ALA A 50 10.66 -11.93 -8.96
C ALA A 50 9.79 -10.75 -9.43
N GLY A 51 10.22 -10.11 -10.53
CA GLY A 51 9.62 -8.89 -11.07
C GLY A 51 8.25 -9.10 -11.69
N PHE A 52 7.63 -7.99 -12.08
CA PHE A 52 6.25 -7.97 -12.61
C PHE A 52 6.08 -8.75 -13.90
N ASP A 53 7.15 -9.04 -14.66
CA ASP A 53 7.07 -9.89 -15.86
C ASP A 53 6.57 -11.30 -15.54
N THR A 54 6.82 -11.79 -14.32
CA THR A 54 6.30 -13.09 -13.86
C THR A 54 4.79 -13.08 -13.61
N PHE A 55 4.18 -11.90 -13.59
CA PHE A 55 2.74 -11.71 -13.29
C PHE A 55 1.92 -11.33 -14.53
N ARG A 56 2.54 -11.03 -15.66
CA ARG A 56 1.85 -10.71 -16.91
C ARG A 56 0.87 -11.82 -17.30
N GLY A 57 -0.26 -11.45 -17.88
CA GLY A 57 -1.34 -12.36 -18.28
C GLY A 57 -2.35 -12.67 -17.17
N LYS A 58 -2.12 -12.19 -15.93
CA LYS A 58 -3.07 -12.30 -14.82
C LYS A 58 -3.22 -10.96 -14.11
N PRO A 59 -4.45 -10.56 -13.73
CA PRO A 59 -4.62 -9.40 -12.88
C PRO A 59 -3.94 -9.62 -11.53
N ALA A 60 -3.48 -8.54 -10.91
CA ALA A 60 -2.73 -8.63 -9.67
C ALA A 60 -3.12 -7.55 -8.66
N LEU A 61 -3.05 -7.89 -7.39
CA LEU A 61 -3.02 -6.98 -6.26
C LEU A 61 -1.59 -6.92 -5.74
N VAL A 62 -0.99 -5.73 -5.73
CA VAL A 62 0.36 -5.49 -5.21
C VAL A 62 0.24 -4.58 -3.99
N ASN A 63 0.40 -5.15 -2.81
CA ASN A 63 0.38 -4.42 -1.55
C ASN A 63 1.81 -4.01 -1.17
N LEU A 64 2.03 -2.71 -1.00
CA LEU A 64 3.29 -2.15 -0.53
C LEU A 64 3.26 -2.03 0.99
N TRP A 65 4.22 -2.65 1.66
CA TRP A 65 4.25 -2.75 3.11
C TRP A 65 5.67 -2.71 3.68
N ALA A 66 5.77 -2.52 5.00
CA ALA A 66 7.02 -2.61 5.73
C ALA A 66 6.80 -3.17 7.15
N SER A 67 7.81 -3.82 7.74
CA SER A 67 7.71 -4.44 9.06
C SER A 67 7.52 -3.43 10.21
N TRP A 68 7.96 -2.19 10.02
CA TRP A 68 7.77 -1.08 10.96
C TRP A 68 6.41 -0.36 10.80
N CYS A 69 5.65 -0.67 9.75
CA CYS A 69 4.33 -0.11 9.48
C CYS A 69 3.26 -0.98 10.17
N LEU A 70 2.82 -0.59 11.37
CA LEU A 70 1.85 -1.38 12.15
C LEU A 70 0.55 -1.68 11.39
N PRO A 71 -0.12 -0.71 10.71
CA PRO A 71 -1.33 -1.03 9.96
C PRO A 71 -1.06 -1.96 8.77
N CYS A 72 0.13 -1.91 8.16
CA CYS A 72 0.51 -2.86 7.11
C CYS A 72 0.59 -4.28 7.66
N VAL A 73 1.31 -4.45 8.79
CA VAL A 73 1.49 -5.75 9.44
C VAL A 73 0.15 -6.34 9.86
N ALA A 74 -0.79 -5.50 10.33
CA ALA A 74 -2.13 -5.94 10.74
C ALA A 74 -2.98 -6.50 9.57
N GLU A 75 -2.80 -6.03 8.34
CA GLU A 75 -3.58 -6.51 7.18
C GLU A 75 -2.97 -7.74 6.48
N LEU A 76 -1.68 -8.08 6.71
CA LEU A 76 -1.02 -9.23 6.08
C LEU A 76 -1.77 -10.56 6.23
N PRO A 77 -2.35 -10.91 7.40
CA PRO A 77 -3.15 -12.13 7.52
C PRO A 77 -4.40 -12.15 6.64
N ALA A 78 -5.03 -10.99 6.40
CA ALA A 78 -6.17 -10.87 5.50
C ALA A 78 -5.73 -11.06 4.03
N LEU A 79 -4.59 -10.48 3.64
CA LEU A 79 -3.99 -10.69 2.32
C LEU A 79 -3.59 -12.15 2.10
N ASP A 80 -3.10 -12.84 3.13
CA ASP A 80 -2.75 -14.26 3.08
C ASP A 80 -3.98 -15.14 2.78
N ARG A 81 -5.10 -14.86 3.46
CA ARG A 81 -6.38 -15.55 3.19
C ARG A 81 -6.96 -15.19 1.82
N LEU A 82 -6.89 -13.92 1.44
CA LEU A 82 -7.30 -13.49 0.09
C LEU A 82 -6.52 -14.25 -0.98
N LYS A 83 -5.20 -14.37 -0.83
CA LYS A 83 -4.34 -15.10 -1.78
C LYS A 83 -4.82 -16.54 -1.96
N ALA A 84 -5.04 -17.25 -0.85
CA ALA A 84 -5.51 -18.64 -0.90
C ALA A 84 -6.85 -18.79 -1.63
N ALA A 85 -7.75 -17.81 -1.51
CA ALA A 85 -9.07 -17.84 -2.13
C ALA A 85 -9.04 -17.42 -3.62
N ILE A 86 -8.28 -16.39 -3.96
CA ILE A 86 -8.37 -15.71 -5.27
C ILE A 86 -7.37 -16.23 -6.31
N GLU A 87 -6.20 -16.72 -5.93
CA GLU A 87 -5.23 -17.22 -6.92
C GLU A 87 -5.74 -18.41 -7.74
N PRO A 88 -6.52 -19.36 -7.19
CA PRO A 88 -7.17 -20.39 -7.99
C PRO A 88 -8.18 -19.83 -8.99
N GLU A 89 -8.77 -18.65 -8.73
CA GLU A 89 -9.71 -17.96 -9.62
C GLU A 89 -8.98 -17.19 -10.75
N GLY A 90 -7.63 -17.06 -10.69
CA GLY A 90 -6.84 -16.52 -11.81
C GLY A 90 -6.15 -15.17 -11.57
N ALA A 91 -6.15 -14.63 -10.35
CA ALA A 91 -5.38 -13.42 -10.00
C ALA A 91 -4.04 -13.75 -9.33
N ARG A 92 -3.27 -12.70 -9.01
CA ARG A 92 -2.05 -12.76 -8.18
C ARG A 92 -2.17 -11.82 -7.00
N ILE A 93 -1.66 -12.25 -5.83
CA ILE A 93 -1.56 -11.42 -4.63
C ILE A 93 -0.09 -11.36 -4.23
N ILE A 94 0.45 -10.14 -4.20
CA ILE A 94 1.86 -9.85 -3.95
C ILE A 94 1.95 -8.89 -2.78
N ALA A 95 2.64 -9.28 -1.72
CA ALA A 95 3.03 -8.40 -0.63
C ALA A 95 4.48 -7.97 -0.84
N LEU A 96 4.67 -6.74 -1.37
CA LEU A 96 5.99 -6.18 -1.68
C LEU A 96 6.55 -5.44 -0.47
N CYS A 97 7.58 -6.00 0.13
CA CYS A 97 8.28 -5.45 1.28
C CYS A 97 9.26 -4.34 0.87
N MET A 98 9.16 -3.19 1.53
CA MET A 98 10.01 -2.02 1.29
C MET A 98 11.06 -1.79 2.39
N ASP A 99 11.31 -2.77 3.24
CA ASP A 99 12.26 -2.66 4.34
C ASP A 99 13.72 -2.56 3.89
N ARG A 100 14.51 -1.80 4.65
CA ARG A 100 15.95 -1.73 4.44
C ARG A 100 16.67 -3.06 4.65
N ALA A 101 16.17 -3.89 5.59
CA ALA A 101 16.69 -5.22 5.84
C ALA A 101 16.18 -6.27 4.83
N GLY A 102 15.35 -5.85 3.87
CA GLY A 102 14.92 -6.66 2.74
C GLY A 102 14.21 -7.96 3.17
N ALA A 103 14.64 -9.08 2.58
CA ALA A 103 14.01 -10.38 2.79
C ALA A 103 13.99 -10.84 4.26
N THR A 104 15.00 -10.51 5.06
CA THR A 104 15.07 -10.90 6.47
C THR A 104 13.90 -10.34 7.28
N SER A 105 13.56 -9.06 7.11
CA SER A 105 12.41 -8.46 7.78
C SER A 105 11.10 -9.11 7.36
N ALA A 106 10.95 -9.38 6.06
CA ALA A 106 9.75 -10.01 5.52
C ALA A 106 9.58 -11.45 6.07
N VAL A 107 10.62 -12.27 6.01
CA VAL A 107 10.63 -13.65 6.52
C VAL A 107 10.26 -13.68 8.01
N ASN A 108 10.91 -12.85 8.83
CA ASN A 108 10.66 -12.79 10.27
C ASN A 108 9.22 -12.36 10.58
N THR A 109 8.70 -11.37 9.84
CA THR A 109 7.32 -10.91 10.02
C THR A 109 6.32 -12.00 9.62
N PHE A 110 6.54 -12.66 8.48
CA PHE A 110 5.68 -13.75 8.03
C PHE A 110 5.68 -14.93 9.01
N ALA A 111 6.85 -15.31 9.53
CA ALA A 111 6.97 -16.36 10.55
C ALA A 111 6.17 -15.99 11.81
N ARG A 112 6.34 -14.77 12.35
CA ARG A 112 5.63 -14.28 13.53
C ARG A 112 4.12 -14.29 13.34
N LEU A 113 3.62 -13.88 12.17
CA LEU A 113 2.19 -13.82 11.83
C LEU A 113 1.64 -15.16 11.35
N LYS A 114 2.48 -16.21 11.25
CA LYS A 114 2.10 -17.53 10.72
C LYS A 114 1.49 -17.46 9.30
N ILE A 115 2.03 -16.57 8.45
CA ILE A 115 1.66 -16.45 7.03
C ILE A 115 2.00 -17.75 6.32
N LYS A 116 1.10 -18.26 5.48
CA LYS A 116 1.22 -19.57 4.82
C LYS A 116 1.22 -19.50 3.30
N ASN A 117 0.51 -18.54 2.73
CA ASN A 117 0.24 -18.46 1.31
C ASN A 117 1.04 -17.36 0.61
N LEU A 118 1.29 -16.22 1.30
CA LEU A 118 2.09 -15.13 0.74
C LEU A 118 3.55 -15.56 0.57
N SER A 119 4.10 -15.25 -0.60
CA SER A 119 5.54 -15.38 -0.86
C SER A 119 6.26 -14.08 -0.54
N VAL A 120 7.53 -14.17 -0.15
CA VAL A 120 8.36 -12.99 0.10
C VAL A 120 8.74 -12.34 -1.21
N HIS A 121 8.40 -11.06 -1.35
CA HIS A 121 8.85 -10.18 -2.42
C HIS A 121 9.42 -8.93 -1.79
N VAL A 122 10.58 -8.51 -2.23
CA VAL A 122 11.27 -7.33 -1.70
C VAL A 122 11.64 -6.35 -2.81
N ASP A 123 11.45 -5.08 -2.54
CA ASP A 123 11.99 -3.99 -3.34
C ASP A 123 13.50 -3.87 -3.06
N HIS A 124 14.31 -4.55 -3.87
CA HIS A 124 15.75 -4.66 -3.66
C HIS A 124 16.44 -3.29 -3.63
N GLN A 125 15.99 -2.35 -4.44
CA GLN A 125 16.57 -1.02 -4.56
C GLN A 125 15.88 0.03 -3.67
N ARG A 126 14.77 -0.31 -3.03
CA ARG A 126 13.95 0.59 -2.19
C ARG A 126 13.42 1.81 -2.96
N LYS A 127 13.03 1.60 -4.20
CA LYS A 127 12.54 2.62 -5.12
C LYS A 127 11.03 2.56 -5.35
N ALA A 128 10.33 1.55 -4.84
CA ALA A 128 8.90 1.36 -5.12
C ALA A 128 8.05 2.58 -4.75
N GLY A 129 8.37 3.25 -3.64
CA GLY A 129 7.68 4.48 -3.24
C GLY A 129 7.79 5.59 -4.27
N GLU A 130 8.98 5.80 -4.83
CA GLU A 130 9.26 6.79 -5.87
C GLU A 130 8.70 6.36 -7.22
N VAL A 131 9.04 5.15 -7.67
CA VAL A 131 8.67 4.60 -8.98
C VAL A 131 7.16 4.52 -9.15
N PHE A 132 6.43 4.13 -8.10
CA PHE A 132 4.95 4.01 -8.15
C PHE A 132 4.23 5.24 -7.59
N GLY A 133 4.97 6.28 -7.17
CA GLY A 133 4.39 7.48 -6.57
C GLY A 133 3.55 7.16 -5.33
N VAL A 134 4.08 6.36 -4.41
CA VAL A 134 3.42 5.92 -3.18
C VAL A 134 4.01 6.66 -1.97
N PRO A 135 3.34 7.71 -1.47
CA PRO A 135 3.87 8.53 -0.38
C PRO A 135 3.58 7.96 1.01
N VAL A 136 2.65 7.00 1.13
CA VAL A 136 2.17 6.46 2.42
C VAL A 136 1.94 4.96 2.34
N LEU A 137 2.19 4.25 3.46
CA LEU A 137 1.92 2.83 3.62
C LEU A 137 0.75 2.56 4.59
N PRO A 138 0.01 1.48 4.40
CA PRO A 138 0.03 0.64 3.21
C PRO A 138 -0.63 1.35 2.00
N THR A 139 -0.15 1.03 0.82
CA THR A 139 -0.83 1.34 -0.44
C THR A 139 -0.87 0.06 -1.28
N THR A 140 -2.03 -0.22 -1.85
CA THR A 140 -2.24 -1.41 -2.68
C THR A 140 -2.57 -1.00 -4.09
N LEU A 141 -1.80 -1.50 -5.07
CA LEU A 141 -2.03 -1.27 -6.49
C LEU A 141 -2.87 -2.43 -7.06
N LEU A 142 -3.84 -2.11 -7.91
CA LEU A 142 -4.65 -3.09 -8.64
C LEU A 142 -4.24 -3.04 -10.11
N LEU A 143 -3.71 -4.16 -10.60
CA LEU A 143 -3.19 -4.28 -11.94
C LEU A 143 -4.11 -5.16 -12.78
N ASN A 144 -4.37 -4.74 -14.03
CA ASN A 144 -5.05 -5.58 -15.00
C ASN A 144 -4.11 -6.68 -15.53
N LYS A 145 -4.63 -7.56 -16.41
CA LYS A 145 -3.85 -8.66 -17.03
C LYS A 145 -2.66 -8.19 -17.88
N ASP A 146 -2.67 -6.94 -18.33
CA ASP A 146 -1.58 -6.35 -19.11
C ASP A 146 -0.48 -5.75 -18.21
N GLY A 147 -0.65 -5.82 -16.87
CA GLY A 147 0.27 -5.29 -15.86
C GLY A 147 0.15 -3.78 -15.67
N LEU A 148 -0.93 -3.16 -16.15
CA LEU A 148 -1.19 -1.73 -15.99
C LEU A 148 -1.99 -1.49 -14.70
N GLU A 149 -1.65 -0.45 -13.96
CA GLU A 149 -2.39 -0.03 -12.79
C GLU A 149 -3.73 0.60 -13.20
N VAL A 150 -4.84 0.00 -12.79
CA VAL A 150 -6.21 0.48 -13.05
C VAL A 150 -6.81 1.20 -11.86
N ALA A 151 -6.32 0.89 -10.64
CA ALA A 151 -6.75 1.55 -9.41
C ALA A 151 -5.69 1.36 -8.33
N ARG A 152 -5.80 2.15 -7.25
CA ARG A 152 -5.05 1.94 -6.00
C ARG A 152 -5.93 2.13 -4.79
N PHE A 153 -5.63 1.40 -3.75
CA PHE A 153 -6.24 1.59 -2.44
C PHE A 153 -5.20 2.15 -1.47
N VAL A 154 -5.51 3.27 -0.83
CA VAL A 154 -4.63 3.92 0.15
C VAL A 154 -5.15 3.65 1.55
N GLY A 155 -4.30 3.12 2.41
CA GLY A 155 -4.65 2.72 3.77
C GLY A 155 -4.86 1.21 3.93
N PRO A 156 -5.00 0.73 5.19
CA PRO A 156 -5.23 -0.69 5.48
C PRO A 156 -6.67 -1.09 5.15
N ALA A 157 -6.88 -2.30 4.62
CA ALA A 157 -8.21 -2.77 4.24
C ALA A 157 -8.49 -4.21 4.69
N ALA A 158 -9.78 -4.53 4.83
CA ALA A 158 -10.27 -5.88 5.10
C ALA A 158 -10.35 -6.69 3.80
N TRP A 159 -9.18 -7.08 3.27
CA TRP A 159 -9.03 -7.68 1.94
C TRP A 159 -9.76 -9.01 1.75
N ASP A 160 -9.85 -9.83 2.78
CA ASP A 160 -10.52 -11.15 2.77
C ASP A 160 -12.04 -11.07 3.03
N GLY A 161 -12.56 -9.86 3.23
CA GLY A 161 -14.00 -9.61 3.37
C GLY A 161 -14.75 -9.67 2.03
N PRO A 162 -16.11 -9.69 2.08
CA PRO A 162 -16.94 -9.80 0.88
C PRO A 162 -16.64 -8.74 -0.18
N GLN A 163 -16.36 -7.49 0.22
CA GLN A 163 -16.05 -6.40 -0.70
C GLN A 163 -14.67 -6.57 -1.35
N GLY A 164 -13.63 -6.96 -0.58
CA GLY A 164 -12.29 -7.25 -1.12
C GLY A 164 -12.33 -8.39 -2.12
N MET A 165 -13.05 -9.46 -1.81
CA MET A 165 -13.27 -10.60 -2.71
C MET A 165 -14.04 -10.16 -3.98
N ALA A 166 -15.08 -9.35 -3.84
CA ALA A 166 -15.87 -8.86 -4.97
C ALA A 166 -15.04 -7.95 -5.88
N LEU A 167 -14.21 -7.06 -5.30
CA LEU A 167 -13.30 -6.19 -6.05
C LEU A 167 -12.30 -7.02 -6.87
N MET A 168 -11.69 -8.05 -6.28
CA MET A 168 -10.76 -8.92 -6.99
C MET A 168 -11.43 -9.72 -8.11
N ARG A 169 -12.66 -10.22 -7.90
CA ARG A 169 -13.42 -10.91 -8.95
C ARG A 169 -13.83 -9.99 -10.08
N ALA A 170 -14.16 -8.71 -9.79
CA ALA A 170 -14.40 -7.72 -10.83
C ALA A 170 -13.13 -7.47 -11.67
N LEU A 171 -11.97 -7.39 -11.02
CA LEU A 171 -10.67 -7.24 -11.68
C LEU A 171 -10.33 -8.46 -12.57
N ILE A 172 -10.58 -9.69 -12.09
CA ILE A 172 -10.41 -10.94 -12.85
C ILE A 172 -11.31 -10.96 -14.09
N ALA A 173 -12.56 -10.52 -13.92
CA ALA A 173 -13.55 -10.49 -14.99
C ALA A 173 -13.39 -9.30 -15.95
N ASP A 174 -12.32 -8.50 -15.80
CA ASP A 174 -12.04 -7.29 -16.59
C ASP A 174 -13.21 -6.29 -16.60
N LYS A 175 -13.95 -6.21 -15.47
CA LYS A 175 -15.06 -5.28 -15.28
C LYS A 175 -14.53 -3.92 -14.84
N PRO A 176 -15.19 -2.82 -15.22
CA PRO A 176 -14.87 -1.50 -14.70
C PRO A 176 -14.94 -1.48 -13.16
N LEU A 177 -13.88 -0.96 -12.55
CA LEU A 177 -13.86 -0.73 -11.10
C LEU A 177 -14.49 0.63 -10.79
N THR A 178 -15.16 0.73 -9.64
CA THR A 178 -15.78 1.97 -9.17
C THR A 178 -15.42 2.21 -7.70
N PRO A 179 -15.37 3.47 -7.21
CA PRO A 179 -14.96 3.77 -5.84
C PRO A 179 -15.82 3.11 -4.75
N ASP A 180 -17.09 2.81 -5.03
CA ASP A 180 -18.01 2.12 -4.11
C ASP A 180 -17.69 0.63 -3.92
N MET A 181 -16.84 0.03 -4.78
CA MET A 181 -16.31 -1.31 -4.60
C MET A 181 -15.22 -1.40 -3.52
N ALA A 182 -14.86 -0.28 -2.90
CA ALA A 182 -13.82 -0.21 -1.89
C ALA A 182 -14.09 -1.20 -0.74
N PRO A 183 -13.13 -2.08 -0.37
CA PRO A 183 -13.23 -2.81 0.88
C PRO A 183 -13.20 -1.82 2.06
N PRO A 184 -13.87 -2.15 3.19
CA PRO A 184 -13.81 -1.30 4.36
C PRO A 184 -12.37 -1.20 4.88
N LEU A 185 -12.03 -0.03 5.45
CA LEU A 185 -10.76 0.12 6.14
C LEU A 185 -10.65 -0.94 7.25
N ALA A 186 -9.50 -1.58 7.33
CA ALA A 186 -9.22 -2.47 8.45
C ALA A 186 -9.20 -1.65 9.75
N LYS A 187 -9.90 -2.14 10.77
CA LYS A 187 -9.82 -1.54 12.11
C LYS A 187 -8.41 -1.76 12.64
N PRO A 188 -7.81 -0.77 13.33
CA PRO A 188 -6.60 -1.03 14.08
C PRO A 188 -6.87 -2.21 15.02
N THR A 189 -6.11 -3.29 14.89
CA THR A 189 -6.15 -4.35 15.89
C THR A 189 -5.60 -3.76 17.18
N GLU A 190 -6.42 -3.70 18.22
CA GLU A 190 -5.93 -3.49 19.56
C GLU A 190 -4.98 -4.66 19.82
N ASN A 191 -3.70 -4.34 19.82
CA ASN A 191 -2.50 -5.12 20.15
C ASN A 191 -2.62 -6.67 20.03
N PRO A 192 -1.78 -7.30 19.17
CA PRO A 192 -1.54 -8.73 19.32
C PRO A 192 -0.58 -9.01 20.50
#